data_3b80031d4351c5bebaf5e08a52033572
#
_entry.id   3b80031d4351c5bebaf5e08a52033572
#
_cell.length_a   1.000
_cell.length_b   1.000
_cell.length_c   1.000
_cell.angle_alpha   90.00
_cell.angle_beta   90.00
_cell.angle_gamma   90.00
#
_symmetry.space_group_name_H-M   'P 1'
#
loop_
_entity.id
_entity.type
_entity.pdbx_description
1 polymer ?
#
loop_
_entity_poly.entity_id
_entity_poly.type
_entity_poly.pdbx_seq_one_letter_code
_entity_poly.pdbx_strand_id
1 'polypeptide(L)'
;RGLYDYEILCVDDASTDDSLEILLDYQKRYPELVCVIPNPVNLRQGGAKNAGLRVAQGEWIGFIDSDDWVSPDYYEKLLKKAEATGADLVGCDYSLVDHHTFEVGKVIVNNTPDQTGDLTKEKHERLFMRPGSMVLKIYKHSVIRENHLDFPEHIFYEDNCAGPLWSLYFRRFERVEEPLYYYYQHAVSTVHHITEEKCRDRMKAAELLYTECENRGFLAEYREQIEYRFTELYYVITLFSYLSGVEKPKLSFVKELREGTERHFPEFDRNKYYLEYTGPEERKFIAMQKKSNLRFYLCYRIRQFVWKLRA
;
A
#
# COMPACT_ATOMS: atom_id res chain seq x y z
N ARG A 1 -30.97 -1.17 8.95
CA ARG A 1 -30.24 -2.40 9.33
C ARG A 1 -30.10 -3.22 8.06
N GLY A 2 -28.83 -3.53 7.67
CA GLY A 2 -28.53 -4.33 6.49
C GLY A 2 -28.81 -5.83 6.71
N LEU A 3 -28.50 -6.64 5.69
CA LEU A 3 -28.61 -8.10 5.72
C LEU A 3 -27.58 -8.77 6.65
N TYR A 4 -26.52 -8.04 7.05
CA TYR A 4 -25.38 -8.57 7.80
C TYR A 4 -25.22 -7.83 9.13
N ASP A 5 -24.77 -8.55 10.15
CA ASP A 5 -24.29 -7.95 11.38
C ASP A 5 -22.87 -7.40 11.16
N TYR A 6 -22.55 -6.26 11.77
CA TYR A 6 -21.24 -5.63 11.64
C TYR A 6 -20.86 -4.82 12.88
N GLU A 7 -19.59 -4.65 13.08
CA GLU A 7 -18.98 -3.78 14.06
C GLU A 7 -18.11 -2.70 13.36
N ILE A 8 -17.97 -1.55 13.98
CA ILE A 8 -17.09 -0.46 13.53
C ILE A 8 -16.04 -0.25 14.60
N LEU A 9 -14.79 -0.60 14.28
CA LEU A 9 -13.64 -0.43 15.14
C LEU A 9 -12.94 0.88 14.76
N CYS A 10 -13.13 1.90 15.58
CA CYS A 10 -12.51 3.20 15.39
C CYS A 10 -11.22 3.28 16.21
N VAL A 11 -10.08 3.25 15.54
CA VAL A 11 -8.77 3.33 16.20
C VAL A 11 -8.29 4.77 16.19
N ASP A 12 -8.11 5.34 17.38
CA ASP A 12 -7.45 6.62 17.56
C ASP A 12 -5.95 6.40 17.83
N ASP A 13 -5.10 6.83 16.91
CA ASP A 13 -3.65 6.61 16.98
C ASP A 13 -2.92 7.75 17.71
N ALA A 14 -3.37 8.04 18.92
CA ALA A 14 -2.89 9.13 19.78
C ALA A 14 -3.05 10.51 19.10
N SER A 15 -4.25 10.83 18.65
CA SER A 15 -4.58 12.12 18.06
C SER A 15 -4.37 13.26 19.07
N THR A 16 -3.96 14.41 18.57
CA THR A 16 -3.70 15.60 19.38
C THR A 16 -4.78 16.68 19.24
N ASP A 17 -5.81 16.39 18.48
CA ASP A 17 -7.00 17.20 18.26
C ASP A 17 -8.24 16.55 18.90
N ASP A 18 -9.43 17.02 18.57
CA ASP A 18 -10.70 16.55 19.14
C ASP A 18 -11.17 15.18 18.59
N SER A 19 -10.36 14.48 17.77
CA SER A 19 -10.74 13.23 17.12
C SER A 19 -11.20 12.16 18.11
N LEU A 20 -10.44 11.93 19.19
CA LEU A 20 -10.80 10.94 20.21
C LEU A 20 -12.13 11.29 20.90
N GLU A 21 -12.36 12.57 21.22
CA GLU A 21 -13.60 13.02 21.87
C GLU A 21 -14.82 12.75 20.96
N ILE A 22 -14.69 13.07 19.67
CA ILE A 22 -15.71 12.80 18.65
C ILE A 22 -16.02 11.30 18.57
N LEU A 23 -14.99 10.45 18.50
CA LEU A 23 -15.16 9.00 18.43
C LEU A 23 -15.88 8.45 19.68
N LEU A 24 -15.52 8.91 20.87
CA LEU A 24 -16.16 8.50 22.13
C LEU A 24 -17.62 8.97 22.22
N ASP A 25 -17.98 10.11 21.64
CA ASP A 25 -19.38 10.53 21.52
C ASP A 25 -20.19 9.57 20.61
N TYR A 26 -19.61 9.19 19.46
CA TYR A 26 -20.23 8.19 18.58
C TYR A 26 -20.39 6.83 19.28
N GLN A 27 -19.39 6.37 20.03
CA GLN A 27 -19.51 5.12 20.80
C GLN A 27 -20.64 5.19 21.84
N LYS A 28 -20.82 6.32 22.54
CA LYS A 28 -21.95 6.51 23.48
C LYS A 28 -23.31 6.45 22.78
N ARG A 29 -23.39 6.97 21.56
CA ARG A 29 -24.63 7.00 20.78
C ARG A 29 -24.97 5.65 20.15
N TYR A 30 -23.96 4.86 19.84
CA TYR A 30 -24.08 3.57 19.14
C TYR A 30 -23.23 2.48 19.82
N PRO A 31 -23.47 2.17 21.12
CA PRO A 31 -22.59 1.29 21.91
C PRO A 31 -22.52 -0.15 21.42
N GLU A 32 -23.57 -0.63 20.73
CA GLU A 32 -23.61 -1.99 20.18
C GLU A 32 -22.93 -2.08 18.80
N LEU A 33 -22.48 -0.96 18.24
CA LEU A 33 -21.97 -0.90 16.88
C LEU A 33 -20.56 -0.34 16.80
N VAL A 34 -20.28 0.72 17.56
CA VAL A 34 -19.02 1.47 17.51
C VAL A 34 -18.18 1.13 18.74
N CYS A 35 -16.97 0.64 18.48
CA CYS A 35 -15.95 0.39 19.50
C CYS A 35 -14.74 1.31 19.23
N VAL A 36 -14.36 2.13 20.20
CA VAL A 36 -13.21 3.04 20.11
C VAL A 36 -12.01 2.41 20.80
N ILE A 37 -10.88 2.40 20.11
CA ILE A 37 -9.60 1.82 20.55
C ILE A 37 -8.56 2.94 20.57
N PRO A 38 -8.29 3.56 21.71
CA PRO A 38 -7.26 4.58 21.82
C PRO A 38 -5.87 3.93 21.97
N ASN A 39 -4.96 4.21 21.05
CA ASN A 39 -3.55 3.85 21.21
C ASN A 39 -2.87 4.84 22.18
N PRO A 40 -2.03 4.38 23.09
CA PRO A 40 -1.33 5.25 24.03
C PRO A 40 -0.24 6.10 23.39
N VAL A 41 0.24 5.70 22.22
CA VAL A 41 1.27 6.38 21.41
C VAL A 41 0.94 6.21 19.94
N ASN A 42 1.44 7.11 19.10
CA ASN A 42 1.27 7.01 17.66
C ASN A 42 2.09 5.83 17.10
N LEU A 43 1.39 4.86 16.53
CA LEU A 43 1.95 3.65 15.90
C LEU A 43 1.94 3.72 14.37
N ARG A 44 1.47 4.83 13.81
CA ARG A 44 1.16 5.04 12.40
C ARG A 44 0.05 4.12 11.90
N GLN A 45 -0.29 4.23 10.61
CA GLN A 45 -1.42 3.50 10.00
C GLN A 45 -1.33 1.98 10.22
N GLY A 46 -0.15 1.38 10.09
CA GLY A 46 0.05 -0.06 10.30
C GLY A 46 -0.32 -0.48 11.73
N GLY A 47 0.18 0.24 12.72
CA GLY A 47 -0.12 -0.07 14.13
C GLY A 47 -1.58 0.18 14.49
N ALA A 48 -2.20 1.22 13.93
CA ALA A 48 -3.63 1.47 14.08
C ALA A 48 -4.47 0.32 13.50
N LYS A 49 -4.17 -0.13 12.27
CA LYS A 49 -4.84 -1.28 11.64
C LYS A 49 -4.66 -2.56 12.47
N ASN A 50 -3.45 -2.82 12.99
CA ASN A 50 -3.19 -3.96 13.86
C ASN A 50 -3.97 -3.88 15.18
N ALA A 51 -4.10 -2.69 15.77
CA ALA A 51 -4.90 -2.51 17.00
C ALA A 51 -6.37 -2.92 16.77
N GLY A 52 -6.94 -2.54 15.62
CA GLY A 52 -8.27 -3.00 15.20
C GLY A 52 -8.34 -4.51 14.98
N LEU A 53 -7.37 -5.09 14.25
CA LEU A 53 -7.32 -6.52 13.96
C LEU A 53 -7.27 -7.39 15.22
N ARG A 54 -6.57 -6.95 16.27
CA ARG A 54 -6.44 -7.69 17.53
C ARG A 54 -7.79 -7.91 18.26
N VAL A 55 -8.75 -7.05 18.05
CA VAL A 55 -10.05 -7.10 18.74
C VAL A 55 -11.22 -7.42 17.79
N ALA A 56 -10.98 -7.42 16.50
CA ALA A 56 -11.99 -7.72 15.48
C ALA A 56 -12.61 -9.12 15.67
N GLN A 57 -13.95 -9.20 15.59
CA GLN A 57 -14.72 -10.43 15.75
C GLN A 57 -15.39 -10.86 14.45
N GLY A 58 -15.51 -9.94 13.49
CA GLY A 58 -16.17 -10.19 12.22
C GLY A 58 -15.53 -11.33 11.42
N GLU A 59 -16.34 -12.05 10.66
CA GLU A 59 -15.89 -13.08 9.72
C GLU A 59 -15.10 -12.48 8.55
N TRP A 60 -15.37 -11.22 8.26
CA TRP A 60 -14.72 -10.43 7.22
C TRP A 60 -14.15 -9.15 7.80
N ILE A 61 -13.01 -8.73 7.30
CA ILE A 61 -12.35 -7.47 7.66
C ILE A 61 -12.35 -6.54 6.45
N GLY A 62 -12.74 -5.29 6.67
CA GLY A 62 -12.54 -4.19 5.72
C GLY A 62 -11.87 -3.02 6.42
N PHE A 63 -11.04 -2.30 5.71
CA PHE A 63 -10.38 -1.10 6.21
C PHE A 63 -10.96 0.12 5.50
N ILE A 64 -11.10 1.24 6.21
CA ILE A 64 -11.48 2.53 5.64
C ILE A 64 -10.53 3.57 6.23
N ASP A 65 -9.93 4.38 5.38
CA ASP A 65 -9.12 5.52 5.84
C ASP A 65 -10.06 6.62 6.37
N SER A 66 -9.68 7.31 7.43
CA SER A 66 -10.55 8.22 8.18
C SER A 66 -10.97 9.47 7.41
N ASP A 67 -10.31 9.77 6.31
CA ASP A 67 -10.58 10.89 5.41
C ASP A 67 -11.42 10.49 4.19
N ASP A 68 -11.71 9.20 4.04
CA ASP A 68 -12.46 8.63 2.92
C ASP A 68 -13.87 8.18 3.34
N TRP A 69 -14.70 7.78 2.37
CA TRP A 69 -16.00 7.16 2.61
C TRP A 69 -16.36 6.13 1.55
N VAL A 70 -17.41 5.35 1.84
CA VAL A 70 -17.89 4.28 0.97
C VAL A 70 -19.35 4.47 0.59
N SER A 71 -19.80 3.83 -0.49
CA SER A 71 -21.21 3.81 -0.84
C SER A 71 -22.01 3.06 0.24
N PRO A 72 -23.30 3.40 0.47
CA PRO A 72 -24.11 2.75 1.50
C PRO A 72 -24.25 1.23 1.34
N ASP A 73 -24.06 0.71 0.14
CA ASP A 73 -24.15 -0.70 -0.23
C ASP A 73 -22.78 -1.39 -0.43
N TYR A 74 -21.68 -0.71 -0.06
CA TYR A 74 -20.31 -1.19 -0.23
C TYR A 74 -20.12 -2.61 0.32
N TYR A 75 -20.31 -2.79 1.62
CA TYR A 75 -20.11 -4.10 2.26
C TYR A 75 -21.12 -5.13 1.78
N GLU A 76 -22.37 -4.75 1.57
CA GLU A 76 -23.41 -5.65 1.06
C GLU A 76 -23.03 -6.23 -0.30
N LYS A 77 -22.55 -5.41 -1.24
CA LYS A 77 -22.16 -5.85 -2.59
C LYS A 77 -20.93 -6.77 -2.54
N LEU A 78 -19.92 -6.40 -1.73
CA LEU A 78 -18.71 -7.20 -1.61
C LEU A 78 -19.00 -8.56 -0.96
N LEU A 79 -19.80 -8.60 0.11
CA LEU A 79 -20.20 -9.84 0.80
C LEU A 79 -21.06 -10.74 -0.09
N LYS A 80 -22.03 -10.19 -0.81
CA LYS A 80 -22.82 -10.95 -1.79
C LYS A 80 -21.93 -11.56 -2.89
N LYS A 81 -20.91 -10.83 -3.33
CA LYS A 81 -19.96 -11.36 -4.31
C LYS A 81 -19.15 -12.51 -3.72
N ALA A 82 -18.69 -12.37 -2.47
CA ALA A 82 -17.97 -13.43 -1.75
C ALA A 82 -18.83 -14.69 -1.61
N GLU A 83 -20.05 -14.54 -1.15
CA GLU A 83 -21.01 -15.67 -0.99
C GLU A 83 -21.31 -16.37 -2.31
N ALA A 84 -21.59 -15.59 -3.37
CA ALA A 84 -21.94 -16.15 -4.67
C ALA A 84 -20.79 -16.92 -5.34
N THR A 85 -19.55 -16.59 -5.01
CA THR A 85 -18.36 -17.14 -5.69
C THR A 85 -17.50 -18.03 -4.82
N GLY A 86 -17.69 -18.01 -3.49
CA GLY A 86 -16.81 -18.67 -2.53
C GLY A 86 -15.44 -17.99 -2.38
N ALA A 87 -15.33 -16.72 -2.78
CA ALA A 87 -14.09 -15.96 -2.65
C ALA A 87 -13.75 -15.68 -1.18
N ASP A 88 -12.47 -15.66 -0.85
CA ASP A 88 -11.91 -15.29 0.45
C ASP A 88 -11.24 -13.90 0.45
N LEU A 89 -11.20 -13.27 -0.73
CA LEU A 89 -10.78 -11.89 -0.96
C LEU A 89 -11.71 -11.26 -2.00
N VAL A 90 -12.29 -10.09 -1.71
CA VAL A 90 -13.14 -9.37 -2.68
C VAL A 90 -12.77 -7.90 -2.68
N GLY A 91 -12.64 -7.31 -3.86
CA GLY A 91 -12.31 -5.90 -4.04
C GLY A 91 -13.31 -5.15 -4.90
N CYS A 92 -13.17 -3.83 -4.96
CA CYS A 92 -13.92 -2.95 -5.84
C CYS A 92 -13.03 -1.88 -6.45
N ASP A 93 -13.63 -1.06 -7.32
CA ASP A 93 -13.01 0.13 -7.86
C ASP A 93 -13.32 1.35 -6.98
N TYR A 94 -12.73 2.51 -7.28
CA TYR A 94 -12.94 3.73 -6.51
C TYR A 94 -13.07 4.97 -7.39
N SER A 95 -13.65 6.02 -6.82
CA SER A 95 -13.72 7.34 -7.43
C SER A 95 -12.81 8.30 -6.70
N LEU A 96 -12.14 9.16 -7.45
CA LEU A 96 -11.45 10.32 -6.88
C LEU A 96 -12.48 11.41 -6.54
N VAL A 97 -12.31 12.04 -5.39
CA VAL A 97 -13.15 13.17 -4.98
C VAL A 97 -12.30 14.41 -4.81
N ASP A 98 -12.70 15.48 -5.46
CA ASP A 98 -12.01 16.77 -5.41
C ASP A 98 -12.18 17.42 -4.03
N HIS A 99 -11.08 17.90 -3.42
CA HIS A 99 -11.10 18.45 -2.07
C HIS A 99 -11.71 19.85 -1.96
N HIS A 100 -11.87 20.57 -3.07
CA HIS A 100 -12.49 21.90 -3.06
C HIS A 100 -13.98 21.84 -3.31
N THR A 101 -14.38 21.05 -4.30
CA THR A 101 -15.77 21.00 -4.78
C THR A 101 -16.56 19.82 -4.21
N PHE A 102 -15.89 18.81 -3.65
CA PHE A 102 -16.46 17.50 -3.27
C PHE A 102 -17.14 16.77 -4.44
N GLU A 103 -16.83 17.17 -5.66
CA GLU A 103 -17.34 16.49 -6.84
C GLU A 103 -16.68 15.12 -7.01
N VAL A 104 -17.51 14.11 -7.27
CA VAL A 104 -17.06 12.76 -7.62
C VAL A 104 -16.55 12.78 -9.05
N GLY A 105 -15.25 12.55 -9.18
CA GLY A 105 -14.55 12.65 -10.46
C GLY A 105 -14.25 11.29 -11.08
N LYS A 106 -13.02 11.12 -11.54
CA LYS A 106 -12.57 9.95 -12.30
C LYS A 106 -12.70 8.65 -11.52
N VAL A 107 -13.27 7.64 -12.15
CA VAL A 107 -13.24 6.25 -11.69
C VAL A 107 -11.89 5.61 -11.99
N ILE A 108 -11.32 4.95 -10.99
CA ILE A 108 -10.06 4.22 -11.09
C ILE A 108 -10.31 2.74 -10.86
N VAL A 109 -9.83 1.91 -11.78
CA VAL A 109 -9.85 0.46 -11.65
C VAL A 109 -8.73 0.03 -10.71
N ASN A 110 -9.09 -0.62 -9.60
CA ASN A 110 -8.13 -1.05 -8.57
C ASN A 110 -7.40 -2.35 -8.97
N ASN A 111 -8.16 -3.32 -9.43
CA ASN A 111 -7.64 -4.61 -9.85
C ASN A 111 -8.20 -5.00 -11.22
N THR A 112 -7.45 -5.78 -12.00
CA THR A 112 -7.82 -6.18 -13.36
C THR A 112 -8.46 -7.57 -13.41
N PRO A 113 -9.30 -7.88 -14.42
CA PRO A 113 -9.98 -9.19 -14.51
C PRO A 113 -9.04 -10.39 -14.53
N ASP A 114 -7.82 -10.23 -15.05
CA ASP A 114 -6.82 -11.30 -15.13
C ASP A 114 -6.21 -11.68 -13.76
N GLN A 115 -6.54 -10.93 -12.70
CA GLN A 115 -6.17 -11.22 -11.32
C GLN A 115 -7.26 -12.02 -10.57
N THR A 116 -8.48 -12.17 -11.13
CA THR A 116 -9.66 -12.70 -10.43
C THR A 116 -9.90 -14.19 -10.66
N GLY A 117 -10.74 -14.80 -9.83
CA GLY A 117 -11.06 -16.24 -9.81
C GLY A 117 -10.15 -17.03 -8.86
N ASP A 118 -10.04 -18.34 -9.08
CA ASP A 118 -9.12 -19.17 -8.29
C ASP A 118 -7.68 -18.71 -8.51
N LEU A 119 -6.98 -18.46 -7.40
CA LEU A 119 -5.63 -17.90 -7.43
C LEU A 119 -4.60 -19.01 -7.70
N THR A 120 -4.34 -19.23 -8.99
CA THR A 120 -3.20 -20.02 -9.47
C THR A 120 -1.89 -19.28 -9.17
N LYS A 121 -0.76 -19.95 -9.28
CA LYS A 121 0.56 -19.33 -9.15
C LYS A 121 0.70 -18.05 -9.97
N GLU A 122 0.29 -18.09 -11.23
CA GLU A 122 0.36 -16.93 -12.15
C GLU A 122 -0.49 -15.75 -11.65
N LYS A 123 -1.67 -16.01 -11.09
CA LYS A 123 -2.52 -14.95 -10.53
C LYS A 123 -1.98 -14.41 -9.21
N HIS A 124 -1.38 -15.25 -8.37
CA HIS A 124 -0.61 -14.78 -7.21
C HIS A 124 0.54 -13.87 -7.62
N GLU A 125 1.31 -14.24 -8.66
CA GLU A 125 2.37 -13.38 -9.21
C GLU A 125 1.82 -12.01 -9.62
N ARG A 126 0.68 -11.96 -10.31
CA ARG A 126 0.02 -10.71 -10.73
C ARG A 126 -0.47 -9.88 -9.55
N LEU A 127 -1.10 -10.51 -8.56
CA LEU A 127 -1.54 -9.83 -7.34
C LEU A 127 -0.37 -9.35 -6.49
N PHE A 128 0.70 -10.14 -6.35
CA PHE A 128 1.91 -9.73 -5.65
C PHE A 128 2.55 -8.50 -6.32
N MET A 129 2.60 -8.50 -7.64
CA MET A 129 3.15 -7.39 -8.41
C MET A 129 2.28 -6.14 -8.36
N ARG A 130 0.96 -6.30 -8.37
CA ARG A 130 -0.02 -5.21 -8.34
C ARG A 130 -1.18 -5.56 -7.41
N PRO A 131 -0.96 -5.50 -6.09
CA PRO A 131 -1.99 -5.91 -5.14
C PRO A 131 -3.21 -4.99 -5.17
N GLY A 132 -3.09 -3.76 -5.68
CA GLY A 132 -4.08 -2.71 -5.52
C GLY A 132 -4.15 -2.20 -4.08
N SER A 133 -5.00 -1.22 -3.82
CA SER A 133 -5.16 -0.67 -2.47
C SER A 133 -5.85 -1.67 -1.54
N MET A 134 -5.38 -1.73 -0.30
CA MET A 134 -5.90 -2.63 0.72
C MET A 134 -7.26 -2.18 1.27
N VAL A 135 -7.53 -0.88 1.32
CA VAL A 135 -8.82 -0.32 1.80
C VAL A 135 -9.99 -0.55 0.84
N LEU A 136 -9.70 -0.98 -0.39
CA LEU A 136 -10.70 -1.27 -1.42
C LEU A 136 -11.14 -2.75 -1.41
N LYS A 137 -10.89 -3.47 -0.33
CA LYS A 137 -11.13 -4.91 -0.24
C LYS A 137 -11.73 -5.33 1.09
N ILE A 138 -12.41 -6.46 1.06
CA ILE A 138 -12.72 -7.23 2.25
C ILE A 138 -11.94 -8.54 2.23
N TYR A 139 -11.52 -8.96 3.40
CA TYR A 139 -10.62 -10.08 3.63
C TYR A 139 -11.27 -11.09 4.55
N LYS A 140 -11.21 -12.38 4.21
CA LYS A 140 -11.65 -13.44 5.13
C LYS A 140 -10.77 -13.43 6.38
N HIS A 141 -11.36 -13.15 7.54
CA HIS A 141 -10.63 -12.95 8.80
C HIS A 141 -9.82 -14.17 9.22
N SER A 142 -10.34 -15.40 8.98
CA SER A 142 -9.61 -16.62 9.30
C SER A 142 -8.28 -16.71 8.58
N VAL A 143 -8.18 -16.27 7.30
CA VAL A 143 -6.91 -16.25 6.55
C VAL A 143 -5.90 -15.32 7.21
N ILE A 144 -6.33 -14.14 7.67
CA ILE A 144 -5.45 -13.19 8.37
C ILE A 144 -4.92 -13.81 9.67
N ARG A 145 -5.81 -14.37 10.50
CA ARG A 145 -5.45 -14.95 11.81
C ARG A 145 -4.56 -16.18 11.71
N GLU A 146 -4.93 -17.14 10.87
CA GLU A 146 -4.23 -18.41 10.73
C GLU A 146 -2.80 -18.24 10.19
N ASN A 147 -2.57 -17.18 9.40
CA ASN A 147 -1.28 -16.90 8.81
C ASN A 147 -0.53 -15.74 9.50
N HIS A 148 -1.02 -15.24 10.63
CA HIS A 148 -0.41 -14.14 11.37
C HIS A 148 -0.04 -12.97 10.46
N LEU A 149 -1.05 -12.46 9.74
CA LEU A 149 -0.88 -11.37 8.79
C LEU A 149 -1.07 -10.02 9.49
N ASP A 150 0.03 -9.35 9.77
CA ASP A 150 0.07 -8.04 10.41
C ASP A 150 0.63 -6.99 9.45
N PHE A 151 0.39 -5.72 9.77
CA PHE A 151 1.02 -4.59 9.10
C PHE A 151 2.33 -4.21 9.81
N PRO A 152 3.37 -3.77 9.09
CA PRO A 152 4.50 -3.11 9.71
C PRO A 152 4.08 -1.86 10.51
N GLU A 153 4.57 -1.75 11.75
CA GLU A 153 4.29 -0.61 12.63
C GLU A 153 5.41 0.44 12.56
N HIS A 154 5.09 1.68 12.96
CA HIS A 154 6.03 2.80 13.05
C HIS A 154 6.70 3.22 11.73
N ILE A 155 6.14 2.86 10.59
CA ILE A 155 6.61 3.28 9.27
C ILE A 155 5.47 3.85 8.42
N PHE A 156 5.83 4.70 7.45
CA PHE A 156 4.95 5.00 6.32
C PHE A 156 5.03 3.87 5.29
N TYR A 157 3.98 3.72 4.46
CA TYR A 157 3.93 2.74 3.38
C TYR A 157 3.92 1.27 3.87
N GLU A 158 3.25 1.01 4.97
CA GLU A 158 3.01 -0.33 5.52
C GLU A 158 2.33 -1.26 4.51
N ASP A 159 1.48 -0.68 3.66
CA ASP A 159 0.74 -1.36 2.60
C ASP A 159 1.65 -1.92 1.50
N ASN A 160 2.80 -1.29 1.26
CA ASN A 160 3.80 -1.80 0.32
C ASN A 160 4.43 -3.13 0.76
N CYS A 161 4.40 -3.42 2.06
CA CYS A 161 4.79 -4.72 2.60
C CYS A 161 3.56 -5.65 2.69
N ALA A 162 2.50 -5.19 3.37
CA ALA A 162 1.34 -6.01 3.67
C ALA A 162 0.57 -6.44 2.40
N GLY A 163 0.31 -5.54 1.47
CA GLY A 163 -0.49 -5.82 0.27
C GLY A 163 0.05 -6.98 -0.58
N PRO A 164 1.33 -6.94 -1.03
CA PRO A 164 1.93 -8.05 -1.75
C PRO A 164 1.97 -9.35 -0.92
N LEU A 165 2.42 -9.27 0.34
CA LEU A 165 2.55 -10.45 1.20
C LEU A 165 1.21 -11.15 1.42
N TRP A 166 0.19 -10.40 1.80
CA TRP A 166 -1.14 -10.95 2.09
C TRP A 166 -1.76 -11.62 0.87
N SER A 167 -1.52 -11.07 -0.34
CA SER A 167 -2.06 -11.61 -1.58
C SER A 167 -1.67 -13.06 -1.85
N LEU A 168 -0.59 -13.56 -1.24
CA LEU A 168 -0.10 -14.93 -1.41
C LEU A 168 -0.86 -15.97 -0.56
N TYR A 169 -1.76 -15.54 0.33
CA TYR A 169 -2.46 -16.44 1.26
C TYR A 169 -3.91 -16.73 0.88
N PHE A 170 -4.52 -15.86 0.08
CA PHE A 170 -5.89 -16.04 -0.36
C PHE A 170 -5.96 -17.06 -1.50
N ARG A 171 -7.08 -17.77 -1.60
CA ARG A 171 -7.27 -18.84 -2.59
C ARG A 171 -8.11 -18.39 -3.78
N ARG A 172 -9.02 -17.45 -3.56
CA ARG A 172 -9.89 -16.93 -4.60
C ARG A 172 -10.12 -15.44 -4.41
N PHE A 173 -9.79 -14.66 -5.43
CA PHE A 173 -10.05 -13.23 -5.46
C PHE A 173 -11.14 -12.90 -6.48
N GLU A 174 -12.09 -12.09 -6.07
CA GLU A 174 -13.14 -11.56 -6.94
C GLU A 174 -13.23 -10.04 -6.85
N ARG A 175 -13.85 -9.42 -7.84
CA ARG A 175 -14.07 -7.98 -7.83
C ARG A 175 -15.53 -7.63 -8.14
N VAL A 176 -16.00 -6.53 -7.57
CA VAL A 176 -17.19 -5.81 -7.97
C VAL A 176 -16.74 -4.67 -8.87
N GLU A 177 -17.20 -4.65 -10.11
CA GLU A 177 -16.79 -3.67 -11.13
C GLU A 177 -17.56 -2.35 -10.98
N GLU A 178 -17.57 -1.84 -9.76
CA GLU A 178 -18.23 -0.58 -9.41
C GLU A 178 -17.31 0.26 -8.50
N PRO A 179 -17.33 1.59 -8.64
CA PRO A 179 -16.56 2.49 -7.78
C PRO A 179 -17.31 2.70 -6.46
N LEU A 180 -17.18 1.76 -5.54
CA LEU A 180 -17.89 1.76 -4.26
C LEU A 180 -17.16 2.53 -3.15
N TYR A 181 -15.93 2.96 -3.39
CA TYR A 181 -15.09 3.70 -2.46
C TYR A 181 -14.82 5.10 -3.02
N TYR A 182 -14.81 6.11 -2.15
CA TYR A 182 -14.60 7.51 -2.51
C TYR A 182 -13.32 8.01 -1.84
N TYR A 183 -12.27 8.14 -2.65
CA TYR A 183 -10.96 8.59 -2.22
C TYR A 183 -10.88 10.12 -2.25
N TYR A 184 -10.83 10.72 -1.07
CA TYR A 184 -10.78 12.18 -0.92
C TYR A 184 -9.36 12.72 -1.09
N GLN A 185 -9.18 13.60 -2.06
CA GLN A 185 -7.89 14.15 -2.42
C GLN A 185 -7.57 15.41 -1.60
N HIS A 186 -6.86 15.27 -0.51
CA HIS A 186 -6.38 16.43 0.26
C HIS A 186 -5.25 17.18 -0.44
N ALA A 187 -5.25 18.54 -0.33
CA ALA A 187 -4.11 19.35 -0.75
C ALA A 187 -2.82 19.01 0.04
N VAL A 188 -2.96 18.47 1.25
CA VAL A 188 -1.88 18.14 2.20
C VAL A 188 -1.68 16.62 2.32
N SER A 189 -2.04 15.84 1.28
CA SER A 189 -1.89 14.39 1.32
C SER A 189 -0.46 13.97 1.68
N THR A 190 -0.35 12.95 2.53
CA THR A 190 0.93 12.33 2.94
C THR A 190 1.81 11.94 1.75
N VAL A 191 1.19 11.59 0.63
CA VAL A 191 1.87 11.18 -0.62
C VAL A 191 2.55 12.34 -1.34
N HIS A 192 2.08 13.58 -1.18
CA HIS A 192 2.62 14.73 -1.91
C HIS A 192 3.86 15.36 -1.27
N HIS A 193 4.08 15.15 0.04
CA HIS A 193 5.24 15.71 0.74
C HIS A 193 6.31 14.64 0.98
N ILE A 194 7.30 14.57 0.08
CA ILE A 194 8.40 13.61 0.15
C ILE A 194 9.50 14.14 1.09
N THR A 195 9.85 13.33 2.10
CA THR A 195 10.98 13.58 3.02
C THR A 195 11.98 12.43 2.96
N GLU A 196 13.21 12.67 3.47
CA GLU A 196 14.20 11.58 3.61
C GLU A 196 13.69 10.47 4.54
N GLU A 197 12.94 10.82 5.60
CA GLU A 197 12.29 9.86 6.51
C GLU A 197 11.34 8.93 5.75
N LYS A 198 10.40 9.48 4.99
CA LYS A 198 9.47 8.68 4.18
C LYS A 198 10.18 7.80 3.14
N CYS A 199 11.29 8.30 2.57
CA CYS A 199 12.12 7.48 1.69
C CYS A 199 12.75 6.29 2.43
N ARG A 200 13.26 6.51 3.65
CA ARG A 200 13.80 5.44 4.51
C ARG A 200 12.73 4.44 4.93
N ASP A 201 11.53 4.90 5.25
CA ASP A 201 10.41 4.02 5.58
C ASP A 201 10.01 3.13 4.40
N ARG A 202 10.02 3.67 3.16
CA ARG A 202 9.79 2.84 1.96
C ARG A 202 10.89 1.80 1.76
N MET A 203 12.16 2.15 2.01
CA MET A 203 13.25 1.18 2.01
C MET A 203 13.00 0.08 3.04
N LYS A 204 12.62 0.46 4.27
CA LYS A 204 12.30 -0.47 5.35
C LYS A 204 11.11 -1.37 5.01
N ALA A 205 10.06 -0.82 4.39
CA ALA A 205 8.93 -1.62 3.91
C ALA A 205 9.36 -2.69 2.88
N ALA A 206 10.29 -2.34 1.98
CA ALA A 206 10.85 -3.29 1.02
C ALA A 206 11.69 -4.39 1.69
N GLU A 207 12.51 -4.03 2.68
CA GLU A 207 13.31 -4.98 3.46
C GLU A 207 12.41 -5.92 4.27
N LEU A 208 11.35 -5.41 4.89
CA LEU A 208 10.38 -6.20 5.62
C LEU A 208 9.63 -7.17 4.70
N LEU A 209 9.19 -6.70 3.52
CA LEU A 209 8.56 -7.58 2.52
C LEU A 209 9.50 -8.72 2.12
N TYR A 210 10.78 -8.39 1.82
CA TYR A 210 11.79 -9.42 1.48
C TYR A 210 11.95 -10.43 2.60
N THR A 211 12.17 -9.95 3.84
CA THR A 211 12.40 -10.79 5.03
C THR A 211 11.18 -11.68 5.33
N GLU A 212 9.97 -11.14 5.26
CA GLU A 212 8.75 -11.92 5.45
C GLU A 212 8.59 -13.00 4.36
N CYS A 213 8.85 -12.66 3.10
CA CYS A 213 8.81 -13.65 2.02
C CYS A 213 9.87 -14.73 2.18
N GLU A 214 11.07 -14.39 2.65
CA GLU A 214 12.14 -15.35 2.94
C GLU A 214 11.76 -16.28 4.10
N ASN A 215 11.35 -15.73 5.24
CA ASN A 215 10.98 -16.48 6.44
C ASN A 215 9.78 -17.41 6.21
N ARG A 216 8.85 -17.02 5.35
CA ARG A 216 7.65 -17.78 5.00
C ARG A 216 7.86 -18.75 3.82
N GLY A 217 9.07 -18.82 3.25
CA GLY A 217 9.44 -19.74 2.18
C GLY A 217 9.01 -19.32 0.77
N PHE A 218 8.42 -18.16 0.59
CA PHE A 218 7.96 -17.67 -0.72
C PHE A 218 9.10 -17.32 -1.68
N LEU A 219 10.30 -17.06 -1.17
CA LEU A 219 11.43 -16.70 -2.00
C LEU A 219 11.81 -17.80 -3.00
N ALA A 220 11.57 -19.08 -2.68
CA ALA A 220 11.84 -20.19 -3.59
C ALA A 220 10.91 -20.18 -4.80
N GLU A 221 9.66 -19.74 -4.63
CA GLU A 221 8.62 -19.81 -5.65
C GLU A 221 8.45 -18.51 -6.44
N TYR A 222 8.59 -17.34 -5.77
CA TYR A 222 8.30 -16.01 -6.31
C TYR A 222 9.54 -15.10 -6.36
N ARG A 223 10.74 -15.70 -6.52
CA ARG A 223 12.02 -14.98 -6.46
C ARG A 223 12.08 -13.75 -7.37
N GLU A 224 11.69 -13.90 -8.63
CA GLU A 224 11.78 -12.81 -9.61
C GLU A 224 10.85 -11.64 -9.26
N GLN A 225 9.64 -11.95 -8.76
CA GLN A 225 8.66 -10.96 -8.32
C GLN A 225 9.13 -10.23 -7.06
N ILE A 226 9.66 -10.97 -6.09
CA ILE A 226 10.19 -10.42 -4.83
C ILE A 226 11.40 -9.53 -5.11
N GLU A 227 12.33 -9.98 -5.95
CA GLU A 227 13.48 -9.19 -6.39
C GLU A 227 13.05 -7.88 -7.06
N TYR A 228 12.08 -7.94 -7.97
CA TYR A 228 11.59 -6.73 -8.61
C TYR A 228 10.88 -5.80 -7.63
N ARG A 229 9.96 -6.30 -6.78
CA ARG A 229 9.26 -5.46 -5.80
C ARG A 229 10.22 -4.82 -4.81
N PHE A 230 11.24 -5.54 -4.35
CA PHE A 230 12.32 -4.98 -3.55
C PHE A 230 13.03 -3.86 -4.33
N THR A 231 13.49 -4.13 -5.54
CA THR A 231 14.20 -3.16 -6.37
C THR A 231 13.36 -1.93 -6.67
N GLU A 232 12.10 -2.12 -6.98
CA GLU A 232 11.16 -1.03 -7.27
C GLU A 232 10.98 -0.11 -6.06
N LEU A 233 10.66 -0.67 -4.89
CA LEU A 233 10.37 0.09 -3.67
C LEU A 233 11.64 0.66 -3.04
N TYR A 234 12.64 -0.20 -2.81
CA TYR A 234 13.87 0.18 -2.13
C TYR A 234 14.68 1.20 -2.96
N TYR A 235 14.72 0.99 -4.26
CA TYR A 235 15.63 1.73 -5.14
C TYR A 235 14.92 2.65 -6.13
N VAL A 236 14.17 2.11 -7.10
CA VAL A 236 13.69 2.91 -8.24
C VAL A 236 12.78 4.06 -7.77
N ILE A 237 11.66 3.73 -7.12
CA ILE A 237 10.71 4.73 -6.65
C ILE A 237 11.37 5.66 -5.63
N THR A 238 12.13 5.09 -4.70
CA THR A 238 12.79 5.89 -3.64
C THR A 238 13.83 6.83 -4.20
N LEU A 239 14.68 6.41 -5.14
CA LEU A 239 15.67 7.25 -5.78
C LEU A 239 15.05 8.47 -6.45
N PHE A 240 14.07 8.25 -7.32
CA PHE A 240 13.48 9.34 -8.09
C PHE A 240 12.58 10.23 -7.26
N SER A 241 11.84 9.68 -6.29
CA SER A 241 11.09 10.46 -5.30
C SER A 241 12.02 11.33 -4.45
N TYR A 242 13.11 10.76 -3.93
CA TYR A 242 14.10 11.47 -3.13
C TYR A 242 14.73 12.64 -3.90
N LEU A 243 15.17 12.37 -5.11
CA LEU A 243 15.81 13.39 -5.95
C LEU A 243 14.84 14.50 -6.38
N SER A 244 13.56 14.20 -6.58
CA SER A 244 12.56 15.18 -7.01
C SER A 244 11.91 15.94 -5.85
N GLY A 245 11.69 15.30 -4.70
CA GLY A 245 10.91 15.84 -3.60
C GLY A 245 11.73 16.42 -2.45
N VAL A 246 12.96 15.94 -2.23
CA VAL A 246 13.81 16.46 -1.15
C VAL A 246 14.59 17.67 -1.63
N GLU A 247 14.51 18.80 -0.90
CA GLU A 247 15.11 20.07 -1.29
C GLU A 247 16.64 19.97 -1.51
N LYS A 248 17.33 19.29 -0.58
CA LYS A 248 18.79 19.12 -0.61
C LYS A 248 19.18 17.65 -0.59
N PRO A 249 18.96 16.91 -1.70
CA PRO A 249 19.28 15.48 -1.73
C PRO A 249 20.80 15.27 -1.60
N LYS A 250 21.18 14.22 -0.84
CA LYS A 250 22.58 13.89 -0.54
C LYS A 250 23.09 12.79 -1.47
N LEU A 251 24.30 12.93 -1.98
CA LEU A 251 24.95 11.89 -2.79
C LEU A 251 25.16 10.59 -1.99
N SER A 252 25.37 10.68 -0.66
CA SER A 252 25.51 9.52 0.21
C SER A 252 24.27 8.64 0.22
N PHE A 253 23.08 9.25 0.28
CA PHE A 253 21.81 8.51 0.24
C PHE A 253 21.59 7.85 -1.13
N VAL A 254 21.90 8.55 -2.21
CA VAL A 254 21.86 8.00 -3.58
C VAL A 254 22.77 6.78 -3.73
N LYS A 255 23.97 6.83 -3.12
CA LYS A 255 24.91 5.71 -3.09
C LYS A 255 24.38 4.54 -2.25
N GLU A 256 23.80 4.82 -1.08
CA GLU A 256 23.21 3.84 -0.16
C GLU A 256 22.12 3.02 -0.87
N LEU A 257 21.22 3.67 -1.61
CA LEU A 257 20.15 3.01 -2.36
C LEU A 257 20.69 1.96 -3.34
N ARG A 258 21.68 2.33 -4.14
CA ARG A 258 22.29 1.42 -5.10
C ARG A 258 22.99 0.24 -4.39
N GLU A 259 23.83 0.56 -3.42
CA GLU A 259 24.63 -0.47 -2.72
C GLU A 259 23.77 -1.42 -1.90
N GLY A 260 22.66 -0.91 -1.31
CA GLY A 260 21.67 -1.74 -0.61
C GLY A 260 20.99 -2.72 -1.55
N THR A 261 20.58 -2.24 -2.73
CA THR A 261 19.96 -3.11 -3.74
C THR A 261 20.93 -4.16 -4.27
N GLU A 262 22.15 -3.75 -4.63
CA GLU A 262 23.18 -4.68 -5.15
C GLU A 262 23.62 -5.75 -4.12
N ARG A 263 23.50 -5.49 -2.81
CA ARG A 263 23.77 -6.50 -1.76
C ARG A 263 22.74 -7.62 -1.77
N HIS A 264 21.46 -7.32 -1.99
CA HIS A 264 20.40 -8.33 -2.04
C HIS A 264 20.32 -8.96 -3.43
N PHE A 265 20.39 -8.15 -4.46
CA PHE A 265 20.20 -8.54 -5.85
C PHE A 265 21.24 -7.89 -6.76
N PRO A 266 22.44 -8.47 -6.91
CA PRO A 266 23.54 -7.89 -7.70
C PRO A 266 23.20 -7.67 -9.17
N GLU A 267 22.31 -8.50 -9.73
CA GLU A 267 21.92 -8.48 -11.14
C GLU A 267 20.47 -8.00 -11.33
N PHE A 268 19.91 -7.21 -10.41
CA PHE A 268 18.53 -6.72 -10.43
C PHE A 268 18.12 -6.12 -11.79
N ASP A 269 19.06 -5.50 -12.50
CA ASP A 269 18.84 -4.87 -13.80
C ASP A 269 18.67 -5.88 -14.96
N ARG A 270 18.84 -7.18 -14.70
CA ARG A 270 18.51 -8.28 -15.63
C ARG A 270 17.15 -8.90 -15.35
N ASN A 271 16.52 -8.58 -14.23
CA ASN A 271 15.19 -9.08 -13.88
C ASN A 271 14.19 -8.69 -14.96
N LYS A 272 13.36 -9.68 -15.42
CA LYS A 272 12.39 -9.45 -16.51
C LYS A 272 11.38 -8.35 -16.18
N TYR A 273 10.91 -8.27 -14.94
CA TYR A 273 9.95 -7.27 -14.48
C TYR A 273 10.59 -5.88 -14.38
N TYR A 274 11.86 -5.80 -13.99
CA TYR A 274 12.60 -4.54 -14.04
C TYR A 274 12.71 -4.02 -15.49
N LEU A 275 12.97 -4.90 -16.44
CA LEU A 275 13.05 -4.54 -17.85
C LEU A 275 11.70 -4.14 -18.45
N GLU A 276 10.61 -4.74 -17.96
CA GLU A 276 9.25 -4.50 -18.43
C GLU A 276 8.64 -3.24 -17.78
N TYR A 277 8.71 -3.10 -16.46
CA TYR A 277 7.95 -2.09 -15.72
C TYR A 277 8.75 -0.83 -15.37
N THR A 278 10.09 -0.89 -15.32
CA THR A 278 10.89 0.31 -15.10
C THR A 278 11.02 1.10 -16.41
N GLY A 279 10.72 2.40 -16.36
CA GLY A 279 10.74 3.29 -17.53
C GLY A 279 12.11 3.31 -18.22
N PRO A 280 12.16 3.44 -19.55
CA PRO A 280 13.42 3.42 -20.29
C PRO A 280 14.38 4.57 -19.88
N GLU A 281 13.83 5.68 -19.45
CA GLU A 281 14.60 6.81 -18.96
C GLU A 281 15.21 6.54 -17.58
N GLU A 282 14.40 5.98 -16.66
CA GLU A 282 14.86 5.55 -15.33
C GLU A 282 15.97 4.52 -15.45
N ARG A 283 15.80 3.53 -16.33
CA ARG A 283 16.85 2.52 -16.61
C ARG A 283 18.15 3.14 -17.13
N LYS A 284 18.07 4.17 -17.98
CA LYS A 284 19.28 4.90 -18.45
C LYS A 284 19.99 5.60 -17.29
N PHE A 285 19.25 6.24 -16.41
CA PHE A 285 19.82 6.90 -15.24
C PHE A 285 20.43 5.89 -14.25
N ILE A 286 19.75 4.78 -13.99
CA ILE A 286 20.26 3.72 -13.13
C ILE A 286 21.52 3.09 -13.73
N ALA A 287 21.55 2.82 -15.03
CA ALA A 287 22.75 2.33 -15.72
C ALA A 287 23.92 3.34 -15.65
N MET A 288 23.63 4.64 -15.66
CA MET A 288 24.64 5.67 -15.43
C MET A 288 25.14 5.65 -13.99
N GLN A 289 24.24 5.48 -13.01
CA GLN A 289 24.58 5.41 -11.60
C GLN A 289 25.45 4.18 -11.27
N LYS A 290 25.16 3.02 -11.87
CA LYS A 290 26.00 1.81 -11.75
C LYS A 290 27.45 2.08 -12.17
N LYS A 291 27.67 2.94 -13.17
CA LYS A 291 29.00 3.33 -13.60
C LYS A 291 29.63 4.39 -12.69
N SER A 292 28.87 5.36 -12.22
CA SER A 292 29.34 6.43 -11.35
C SER A 292 28.19 7.16 -10.66
N ASN A 293 28.10 7.04 -9.33
CA ASN A 293 27.14 7.78 -8.51
C ASN A 293 27.25 9.30 -8.71
N LEU A 294 28.48 9.83 -8.75
CA LEU A 294 28.72 11.27 -8.88
C LEU A 294 28.25 11.79 -10.24
N ARG A 295 28.63 11.10 -11.33
CA ARG A 295 28.19 11.47 -12.68
C ARG A 295 26.69 11.46 -12.83
N PHE A 296 26.04 10.40 -12.35
CA PHE A 296 24.58 10.31 -12.34
C PHE A 296 23.97 11.49 -11.59
N TYR A 297 24.41 11.72 -10.34
CA TYR A 297 23.87 12.77 -9.48
C TYR A 297 23.96 14.15 -10.13
N LEU A 298 25.13 14.50 -10.66
CA LEU A 298 25.34 15.79 -11.34
C LEU A 298 24.46 15.93 -12.60
N CYS A 299 24.41 14.89 -13.43
CA CYS A 299 23.57 14.92 -14.65
C CYS A 299 22.08 15.08 -14.30
N TYR A 300 21.60 14.36 -13.27
CA TYR A 300 20.21 14.46 -12.85
C TYR A 300 19.87 15.83 -12.29
N ARG A 301 20.74 16.42 -11.46
CA ARG A 301 20.58 17.78 -10.89
C ARG A 301 20.57 18.87 -11.97
N ILE A 302 21.46 18.79 -12.97
CA ILE A 302 21.47 19.70 -14.11
C ILE A 302 20.13 19.61 -14.87
N ARG A 303 19.67 18.40 -15.14
CA ARG A 303 18.38 18.19 -15.80
C ARG A 303 17.21 18.78 -15.03
N GLN A 304 17.13 18.56 -13.71
CA GLN A 304 16.08 19.16 -12.87
C GLN A 304 16.12 20.69 -12.93
N PHE A 305 17.32 21.28 -12.90
CA PHE A 305 17.47 22.72 -13.00
C PHE A 305 16.96 23.25 -14.35
N VAL A 306 17.33 22.60 -15.46
CA VAL A 306 16.84 22.96 -16.81
C VAL A 306 15.33 22.83 -16.93
N TRP A 307 14.74 21.81 -16.32
CA TRP A 307 13.28 21.63 -16.29
C TRP A 307 12.57 22.76 -15.54
N LYS A 308 13.07 23.14 -14.37
CA LYS A 308 12.52 24.25 -13.57
C LYS A 308 12.62 25.62 -14.26
N LEU A 309 13.54 25.78 -15.20
CA LEU A 309 13.67 27.00 -16.01
C LEU A 309 12.66 27.03 -17.20
N ARG A 310 12.10 25.89 -17.57
CA ARG A 310 11.15 25.74 -18.69
C ARG A 310 9.68 25.65 -18.25
N ALA A 311 9.44 25.39 -16.98
CA ALA A 311 8.13 25.40 -16.34
C ALA A 311 7.82 26.81 -15.77
#